data_ce5f97ab4a1d5e64070d10a5583c3ac1
#
_entry.id   ce5f97ab4a1d5e64070d10a5583c3ac1
#
_cell.length_a   1.000
_cell.length_b   1.000
_cell.length_c   1.000
_cell.angle_alpha   90.00
_cell.angle_beta   90.00
_cell.angle_gamma   90.00
#
_symmetry.space_group_name_H-M   'P 1'
#
loop_
_entity.id
_entity.type
_entity.pdbx_description
1 polymer ?
#
loop_
_entity_poly.entity_id
_entity_poly.type
_entity_poly.pdbx_seq_one_letter_code
_entity_poly.pdbx_strand_id
1 'polypeptide(L)'
;MIINNFSPIDLKVARELTEEIVVDEKFEKVYFNDALKKVIAEDIISRVNIPNFDKSPLDGYAFREEDVVNASKENPVVLEVIDVIMAGDVSEKFISNGQAVRIMTGAKVPTGANCIVRYEDTEFTEKEVKILAPIGKNKNIIRTGEDVRKGDVIIKRGTLITPAEVGVLASLGIPFVNVYKSPVVSVFATGSELLDVTDEMEDGKIRNSNSYTIEQLAKMYDTEVIQYGKVDDDLDTLVDMYKKALRNTDIVISTGGISVGDSDFVLTALDKVGVKTIFSRVMAKPGGHVFFGECEGKYVFALSGNPAASFMNFYLYVRPLILKLQNKNVHMLKVQSKLLNGFNNKGKVSRILRANTYYKDGKFYTEIEERQASGVLSTMVSKNSIVVMPSQTEYSKGDIVEVEFLYEK
;
A
#
# COMPACT_ATOMS: atom_id res chain seq x y z
N MET A 1 5.76 11.30 -26.08
CA MET A 1 6.43 11.09 -27.39
C MET A 1 5.90 9.77 -27.95
N ILE A 2 5.04 9.80 -28.97
CA ILE A 2 4.44 8.58 -29.57
C ILE A 2 5.47 8.01 -30.51
N ILE A 3 6.03 6.83 -30.18
CA ILE A 3 6.98 6.14 -31.04
C ILE A 3 6.16 5.31 -32.04
N ASN A 4 5.92 5.86 -33.20
CA ASN A 4 5.15 5.24 -34.30
C ASN A 4 5.98 4.21 -35.06
N ASN A 5 6.68 3.28 -34.38
CA ASN A 5 7.39 2.20 -35.06
C ASN A 5 7.34 0.92 -34.21
N PHE A 6 6.98 -0.18 -34.86
CA PHE A 6 7.03 -1.56 -34.31
C PHE A 6 8.46 -2.04 -33.95
N SER A 7 9.45 -1.15 -33.95
CA SER A 7 10.82 -1.45 -33.53
C SER A 7 10.84 -1.66 -32.01
N PRO A 8 11.47 -2.75 -31.54
CA PRO A 8 11.62 -3.01 -30.11
C PRO A 8 12.38 -1.87 -29.42
N ILE A 9 11.86 -1.40 -28.27
CA ILE A 9 12.52 -0.41 -27.44
C ILE A 9 13.33 -1.05 -26.32
N ASP A 10 14.26 -0.31 -25.74
CA ASP A 10 15.04 -0.79 -24.59
C ASP A 10 14.14 -1.02 -23.37
N LEU A 11 14.50 -2.03 -22.55
CA LEU A 11 13.75 -2.38 -21.32
C LEU A 11 13.65 -1.19 -20.34
N LYS A 12 14.73 -0.44 -20.21
CA LYS A 12 14.75 0.74 -19.33
C LYS A 12 13.79 1.81 -19.82
N VAL A 13 13.80 2.10 -21.11
CA VAL A 13 12.90 3.08 -21.74
C VAL A 13 11.43 2.67 -21.59
N ALA A 14 11.11 1.36 -21.79
CA ALA A 14 9.74 0.87 -21.59
C ALA A 14 9.24 1.05 -20.15
N ARG A 15 10.10 0.80 -19.18
CA ARG A 15 9.77 1.01 -17.75
C ARG A 15 9.57 2.50 -17.44
N GLU A 16 10.49 3.37 -17.89
CA GLU A 16 10.40 4.81 -17.71
C GLU A 16 9.10 5.37 -18.32
N LEU A 17 8.73 4.97 -19.55
CA LEU A 17 7.47 5.39 -20.19
C LEU A 17 6.24 5.00 -19.36
N THR A 18 6.26 3.87 -18.67
CA THR A 18 5.15 3.44 -17.83
C THR A 18 5.15 4.15 -16.47
N GLU A 19 6.31 4.34 -15.87
CA GLU A 19 6.47 4.97 -14.56
C GLU A 19 6.25 6.50 -14.62
N GLU A 20 6.57 7.15 -15.74
CA GLU A 20 6.46 8.60 -15.92
C GLU A 20 5.14 9.06 -16.57
N ILE A 21 4.30 8.12 -17.04
CA ILE A 21 3.02 8.48 -17.68
C ILE A 21 2.19 9.40 -16.77
N VAL A 22 1.65 10.47 -17.32
CA VAL A 22 0.74 11.35 -16.59
C VAL A 22 -0.64 10.72 -16.58
N VAL A 23 -1.22 10.57 -15.40
CA VAL A 23 -2.55 9.99 -15.20
C VAL A 23 -3.50 11.03 -14.59
N ASP A 24 -4.77 10.94 -14.93
CA ASP A 24 -5.81 11.73 -14.29
C ASP A 24 -6.09 11.20 -12.88
N GLU A 25 -6.03 12.09 -11.90
CA GLU A 25 -6.35 11.77 -10.52
C GLU A 25 -7.86 11.57 -10.36
N LYS A 26 -8.26 10.42 -9.85
CA LYS A 26 -9.66 10.12 -9.51
C LYS A 26 -9.77 9.88 -8.02
N PHE A 27 -10.86 10.36 -7.43
CA PHE A 27 -11.08 10.27 -5.99
C PHE A 27 -12.39 9.56 -5.68
N GLU A 28 -12.43 8.94 -4.51
CA GLU A 28 -13.64 8.37 -3.95
C GLU A 28 -13.73 8.65 -2.45
N LYS A 29 -14.96 8.73 -1.93
CA LYS A 29 -15.21 8.91 -0.51
C LYS A 29 -15.51 7.55 0.11
N VAL A 30 -14.70 7.15 1.10
CA VAL A 30 -14.83 5.86 1.78
C VAL A 30 -15.03 6.04 3.28
N TYR A 31 -15.64 5.05 3.92
CA TYR A 31 -15.69 4.97 5.37
C TYR A 31 -14.27 4.72 5.90
N PHE A 32 -13.89 5.40 6.99
CA PHE A 32 -12.51 5.39 7.49
C PHE A 32 -11.95 3.97 7.75
N ASN A 33 -12.80 3.04 8.17
CA ASN A 33 -12.41 1.67 8.45
C ASN A 33 -12.16 0.82 7.18
N ASP A 34 -12.69 1.26 6.02
CA ASP A 34 -12.49 0.64 4.71
C ASP A 34 -11.35 1.31 3.92
N ALA A 35 -10.69 2.30 4.55
CA ALA A 35 -9.63 3.08 3.92
C ALA A 35 -8.22 2.45 4.02
N LEU A 36 -8.06 1.33 4.72
CA LEU A 36 -6.77 0.66 4.89
C LEU A 36 -6.12 0.35 3.52
N LYS A 37 -4.81 0.66 3.39
CA LYS A 37 -4.02 0.53 2.15
C LYS A 37 -4.41 1.47 1.01
N LYS A 38 -5.38 2.37 1.20
CA LYS A 38 -5.67 3.47 0.27
C LYS A 38 -4.79 4.68 0.59
N VAL A 39 -4.71 5.64 -0.33
CA VAL A 39 -3.92 6.86 -0.17
C VAL A 39 -4.87 8.04 0.03
N ILE A 40 -4.62 8.86 1.05
CA ILE A 40 -5.40 10.07 1.36
C ILE A 40 -5.28 11.08 0.21
N ALA A 41 -6.42 11.61 -0.24
CA ALA A 41 -6.50 12.57 -1.33
C ALA A 41 -6.57 14.04 -0.88
N GLU A 42 -6.66 14.31 0.42
CA GLU A 42 -6.71 15.67 1.00
C GLU A 42 -6.02 15.69 2.37
N ASP A 43 -5.60 16.88 2.82
CA ASP A 43 -5.06 17.01 4.16
C ASP A 43 -6.15 16.81 5.22
N ILE A 44 -5.88 15.98 6.22
CA ILE A 44 -6.76 15.76 7.36
C ILE A 44 -6.39 16.75 8.47
N ILE A 45 -7.26 17.72 8.67
CA ILE A 45 -7.10 18.79 9.66
C ILE A 45 -7.97 18.47 10.87
N SER A 46 -7.37 18.50 12.07
CA SER A 46 -8.10 18.26 13.29
C SER A 46 -9.11 19.39 13.58
N ARG A 47 -10.35 19.01 13.89
CA ARG A 47 -11.40 19.94 14.34
C ARG A 47 -11.54 19.99 15.86
N VAL A 48 -10.78 19.17 16.57
CA VAL A 48 -10.81 19.01 18.01
C VAL A 48 -9.41 19.00 18.60
N ASN A 49 -9.29 19.22 19.90
CA ASN A 49 -8.07 18.93 20.64
C ASN A 49 -8.08 17.47 21.11
N ILE A 50 -6.92 16.82 21.18
CA ILE A 50 -6.74 15.51 21.81
C ILE A 50 -5.64 15.65 22.89
N PRO A 51 -5.92 15.36 24.14
CA PRO A 51 -7.28 15.21 24.70
C PRO A 51 -8.09 16.51 24.62
N ASN A 52 -9.41 16.40 24.68
CA ASN A 52 -10.30 17.57 24.63
C ASN A 52 -10.51 18.26 25.98
N PHE A 53 -9.88 17.77 27.06
CA PHE A 53 -9.82 18.33 28.41
C PHE A 53 -8.51 17.95 29.12
N ASP A 54 -8.14 18.69 30.15
CA ASP A 54 -7.03 18.34 31.02
C ASP A 54 -7.36 17.04 31.78
N LYS A 55 -6.49 16.02 31.73
CA LYS A 55 -6.76 14.72 32.35
C LYS A 55 -5.61 14.23 33.22
N SER A 56 -5.92 13.32 34.16
CA SER A 56 -4.93 12.65 34.97
C SER A 56 -4.24 11.50 34.18
N PRO A 57 -2.91 11.42 34.19
CA PRO A 57 -2.16 10.28 33.65
C PRO A 57 -2.08 9.10 34.65
N LEU A 58 -2.56 9.26 35.88
CA LEU A 58 -2.37 8.34 36.99
C LEU A 58 -3.53 8.38 37.98
N ASP A 59 -3.61 7.38 38.84
CA ASP A 59 -4.50 7.38 40.00
C ASP A 59 -3.87 8.18 41.14
N GLY A 60 -4.64 9.07 41.76
CA GLY A 60 -4.11 9.96 42.80
C GLY A 60 -5.08 10.96 43.32
N TYR A 61 -4.56 12.10 43.75
CA TYR A 61 -5.32 13.21 44.31
C TYR A 61 -4.99 14.49 43.57
N ALA A 62 -6.02 15.19 43.09
CA ALA A 62 -5.93 16.49 42.44
C ALA A 62 -6.25 17.58 43.45
N PHE A 63 -5.44 18.63 43.53
CA PHE A 63 -5.56 19.74 44.48
C PHE A 63 -4.87 21.00 43.93
N ARG A 64 -4.82 22.04 44.74
CA ARG A 64 -4.13 23.29 44.44
C ARG A 64 -2.69 23.21 44.93
N GLU A 65 -1.72 23.52 44.09
CA GLU A 65 -0.30 23.56 44.45
C GLU A 65 -0.02 24.45 45.63
N GLU A 66 -0.72 25.61 45.69
CA GLU A 66 -0.52 26.64 46.73
C GLU A 66 -0.77 26.09 48.12
N ASP A 67 -1.63 25.09 48.28
CA ASP A 67 -1.99 24.50 49.56
C ASP A 67 -0.87 23.61 50.13
N VAL A 68 0.06 23.14 49.30
CA VAL A 68 1.05 22.12 49.69
C VAL A 68 2.52 22.56 49.58
N VAL A 69 2.77 23.87 49.36
CA VAL A 69 4.14 24.41 49.18
C VAL A 69 5.08 24.13 50.36
N ASN A 70 4.54 23.97 51.58
CA ASN A 70 5.30 23.70 52.78
C ASN A 70 5.16 22.24 53.26
N ALA A 71 4.63 21.35 52.47
CA ALA A 71 4.46 19.96 52.85
C ALA A 71 5.82 19.27 52.99
N SER A 72 5.99 18.45 54.05
CA SER A 72 7.14 17.56 54.22
C SER A 72 6.70 16.29 54.93
N LYS A 73 7.57 15.30 54.99
CA LYS A 73 7.29 14.06 55.74
C LYS A 73 7.14 14.34 57.24
N GLU A 74 7.90 15.29 57.76
CA GLU A 74 7.85 15.71 59.17
C GLU A 74 6.65 16.61 59.47
N ASN A 75 6.17 17.35 58.47
CA ASN A 75 5.01 18.24 58.58
C ASN A 75 4.07 18.07 57.35
N PRO A 76 3.29 16.97 57.31
CA PRO A 76 2.38 16.70 56.21
C PRO A 76 1.24 17.73 56.17
N VAL A 77 0.83 18.09 54.94
CA VAL A 77 -0.38 18.91 54.77
C VAL A 77 -1.58 18.00 54.60
N VAL A 78 -2.62 18.20 55.41
CA VAL A 78 -3.87 17.43 55.32
C VAL A 78 -4.89 18.22 54.49
N LEU A 79 -5.44 17.56 53.46
CA LEU A 79 -6.50 18.09 52.62
C LEU A 79 -7.78 17.24 52.74
N GLU A 80 -8.94 17.93 52.78
CA GLU A 80 -10.25 17.28 52.78
C GLU A 80 -10.54 16.67 51.41
N VAL A 81 -10.89 15.39 51.33
CA VAL A 81 -11.31 14.74 50.08
C VAL A 81 -12.80 14.95 49.87
N ILE A 82 -13.14 15.86 48.95
CA ILE A 82 -14.52 16.30 48.72
C ILE A 82 -15.25 15.50 47.63
N ASP A 83 -14.52 14.73 46.80
CA ASP A 83 -15.10 13.95 45.70
C ASP A 83 -14.17 12.82 45.24
N VAL A 84 -14.73 11.89 44.42
CA VAL A 84 -13.98 10.84 43.73
C VAL A 84 -14.42 10.85 42.27
N ILE A 85 -13.46 10.99 41.33
CA ILE A 85 -13.74 11.09 39.89
C ILE A 85 -13.16 9.89 39.15
N MET A 86 -14.03 9.11 38.55
CA MET A 86 -13.64 7.99 37.66
C MET A 86 -13.42 8.49 36.26
N ALA A 87 -12.75 7.69 35.43
CA ALA A 87 -12.64 7.95 33.99
C ALA A 87 -14.03 8.02 33.36
N GLY A 88 -14.33 9.09 32.63
CA GLY A 88 -15.64 9.35 32.03
C GLY A 88 -16.57 10.23 32.86
N ASP A 89 -16.27 10.41 34.17
CA ASP A 89 -17.03 11.30 35.03
C ASP A 89 -16.53 12.76 34.96
N VAL A 90 -17.39 13.68 35.29
CA VAL A 90 -17.07 15.11 35.43
C VAL A 90 -17.55 15.57 36.78
N SER A 91 -16.62 16.04 37.65
CA SER A 91 -17.02 16.66 38.93
C SER A 91 -17.57 18.07 38.69
N GLU A 92 -18.70 18.37 39.31
CA GLU A 92 -19.27 19.71 39.36
C GLU A 92 -18.70 20.56 40.54
N LYS A 93 -17.89 19.95 41.42
CA LYS A 93 -17.31 20.59 42.55
C LYS A 93 -16.10 21.44 42.17
N PHE A 94 -15.99 22.62 42.76
CA PHE A 94 -14.82 23.48 42.66
C PHE A 94 -13.89 23.20 43.86
N ILE A 95 -12.60 22.96 43.57
CA ILE A 95 -11.60 22.76 44.62
C ILE A 95 -11.17 24.10 45.20
N SER A 96 -11.48 24.29 46.49
CA SER A 96 -11.07 25.42 47.31
C SER A 96 -9.81 25.09 48.12
N ASN A 97 -9.33 26.10 48.88
CA ASN A 97 -8.19 25.94 49.78
C ASN A 97 -8.42 24.82 50.82
N GLY A 98 -7.42 23.96 51.01
CA GLY A 98 -7.47 22.81 51.91
C GLY A 98 -8.27 21.62 51.42
N GLN A 99 -8.67 21.58 50.13
CA GLN A 99 -9.45 20.51 49.53
C GLN A 99 -8.69 19.75 48.46
N ALA A 100 -9.03 18.47 48.29
CA ALA A 100 -8.56 17.60 47.28
C ALA A 100 -9.70 16.73 46.67
N VAL A 101 -9.49 16.20 45.48
CA VAL A 101 -10.39 15.22 44.87
C VAL A 101 -9.57 13.99 44.54
N ARG A 102 -10.07 12.83 44.91
CA ARG A 102 -9.50 11.55 44.44
C ARG A 102 -9.83 11.39 42.97
N ILE A 103 -8.78 11.20 42.11
CA ILE A 103 -8.91 11.18 40.68
C ILE A 103 -8.27 9.90 40.10
N MET A 104 -8.95 9.26 39.15
CA MET A 104 -8.45 8.07 38.47
C MET A 104 -7.81 8.41 37.13
N THR A 105 -6.95 7.54 36.65
CA THR A 105 -6.29 7.65 35.34
C THR A 105 -7.32 7.90 34.24
N GLY A 106 -7.08 8.91 33.42
CA GLY A 106 -7.97 9.32 32.34
C GLY A 106 -9.10 10.25 32.71
N ALA A 107 -9.37 10.43 34.01
CA ALA A 107 -10.43 11.32 34.47
C ALA A 107 -10.08 12.82 34.25
N LYS A 108 -11.12 13.62 34.01
CA LYS A 108 -10.98 15.06 33.80
C LYS A 108 -10.54 15.75 35.10
N VAL A 109 -9.51 16.58 35.01
CA VAL A 109 -9.04 17.39 36.14
C VAL A 109 -10.15 18.37 36.56
N PRO A 110 -10.56 18.37 37.84
CA PRO A 110 -11.64 19.24 38.31
C PRO A 110 -11.20 20.70 38.35
N THR A 111 -12.17 21.60 38.21
CA THR A 111 -11.93 23.03 38.27
C THR A 111 -11.39 23.44 39.67
N GLY A 112 -10.33 24.24 39.68
CA GLY A 112 -9.63 24.67 40.89
C GLY A 112 -8.35 23.87 41.17
N ALA A 113 -8.23 22.61 40.71
CA ALA A 113 -6.97 21.86 40.79
C ALA A 113 -5.96 22.28 39.72
N ASN A 114 -4.69 22.29 40.10
CA ASN A 114 -3.59 22.60 39.18
C ASN A 114 -2.39 21.67 39.32
N CYS A 115 -2.47 20.59 40.11
CA CYS A 115 -1.48 19.54 40.22
C CYS A 115 -2.13 18.22 40.70
N ILE A 116 -1.43 17.10 40.50
CA ILE A 116 -1.85 15.76 40.91
C ILE A 116 -0.66 15.06 41.54
N VAL A 117 -0.90 14.40 42.70
CA VAL A 117 0.04 13.48 43.33
C VAL A 117 -0.41 12.06 43.14
N ARG A 118 0.53 11.13 42.97
CA ARG A 118 0.21 9.69 42.90
C ARG A 118 -0.38 9.19 44.23
N TYR A 119 -1.29 8.27 44.13
CA TYR A 119 -1.89 7.59 45.26
C TYR A 119 -0.85 7.01 46.22
N GLU A 120 0.19 6.36 45.69
CA GLU A 120 1.26 5.68 46.44
C GLU A 120 2.18 6.66 47.18
N ASP A 121 2.18 7.91 46.78
CA ASP A 121 3.00 8.95 47.41
C ASP A 121 2.26 9.72 48.53
N THR A 122 1.11 9.17 49.02
CA THR A 122 0.24 9.82 50.00
C THR A 122 -0.13 8.86 51.14
N GLU A 123 -0.54 9.43 52.29
CA GLU A 123 -1.30 8.73 53.32
C GLU A 123 -2.73 9.26 53.28
N PHE A 124 -3.73 8.38 53.38
CA PHE A 124 -5.12 8.82 53.19
C PHE A 124 -6.12 8.00 54.01
N THR A 125 -7.30 8.59 54.16
CA THR A 125 -8.54 7.96 54.60
C THR A 125 -9.62 8.17 53.52
N GLU A 126 -10.87 7.79 53.81
CA GLU A 126 -12.00 8.10 52.89
C GLU A 126 -12.29 9.62 52.80
N LYS A 127 -11.93 10.43 53.82
CA LYS A 127 -12.27 11.84 53.92
C LYS A 127 -11.07 12.78 53.82
N GLU A 128 -9.87 12.29 54.00
CA GLU A 128 -8.68 13.12 54.08
C GLU A 128 -7.51 12.48 53.36
N VAL A 129 -6.64 13.32 52.78
CA VAL A 129 -5.34 12.88 52.21
C VAL A 129 -4.23 13.74 52.81
N LYS A 130 -3.11 13.10 53.18
CA LYS A 130 -1.90 13.76 53.63
C LYS A 130 -0.89 13.84 52.51
N ILE A 131 -0.45 15.05 52.17
CA ILE A 131 0.57 15.32 51.18
C ILE A 131 1.91 15.43 51.91
N LEU A 132 2.87 14.60 51.50
CA LEU A 132 4.15 14.39 52.22
C LEU A 132 5.32 15.20 51.60
N ALA A 133 5.07 15.87 50.47
CA ALA A 133 6.08 16.71 49.80
C ALA A 133 5.40 17.77 48.92
N PRO A 134 6.08 18.88 48.60
CA PRO A 134 5.57 19.88 47.68
C PRO A 134 5.38 19.28 46.28
N ILE A 135 4.28 19.61 45.63
CA ILE A 135 4.00 19.19 44.24
C ILE A 135 3.92 20.48 43.40
N GLY A 136 4.75 20.56 42.38
CA GLY A 136 4.80 21.75 41.53
C GLY A 136 3.58 21.91 40.63
N LYS A 137 3.30 23.15 40.26
CA LYS A 137 2.20 23.52 39.38
C LYS A 137 2.25 22.74 38.06
N ASN A 138 1.09 22.28 37.62
CA ASN A 138 0.90 21.50 36.41
C ASN A 138 1.55 20.09 36.43
N LYS A 139 2.09 19.65 37.56
CA LYS A 139 2.67 18.34 37.73
C LYS A 139 1.60 17.24 37.53
N ASN A 140 1.91 16.23 36.74
CA ASN A 140 1.04 15.09 36.47
C ASN A 140 -0.34 15.46 35.89
N ILE A 141 -0.39 16.43 34.98
CA ILE A 141 -1.58 16.78 34.21
C ILE A 141 -1.24 16.72 32.77
N ILE A 142 -1.95 15.87 32.01
CA ILE A 142 -1.93 15.87 30.54
C ILE A 142 -2.86 16.99 30.08
N ARG A 143 -2.32 17.92 29.31
CA ARG A 143 -3.04 19.12 28.91
C ARG A 143 -3.94 18.91 27.72
N THR A 144 -5.02 19.66 27.69
CA THR A 144 -5.87 19.78 26.49
C THR A 144 -5.03 20.10 25.26
N GLY A 145 -5.15 19.26 24.22
CA GLY A 145 -4.40 19.43 22.96
C GLY A 145 -2.90 19.11 23.06
N GLU A 146 -2.48 18.33 24.06
CA GLU A 146 -1.07 17.93 24.21
C GLU A 146 -0.62 16.98 23.07
N ASP A 147 -1.50 16.12 22.60
CA ASP A 147 -1.26 15.20 21.48
C ASP A 147 -1.61 15.86 20.14
N VAL A 148 -2.84 16.37 20.01
CA VAL A 148 -3.34 17.01 18.79
C VAL A 148 -4.06 18.30 19.13
N ARG A 149 -3.70 19.39 18.47
CA ARG A 149 -4.41 20.68 18.59
C ARG A 149 -5.39 20.86 17.45
N LYS A 150 -6.51 21.48 17.75
CA LYS A 150 -7.46 21.94 16.74
C LYS A 150 -6.75 22.84 15.72
N GLY A 151 -6.85 22.50 14.45
CA GLY A 151 -6.21 23.19 13.31
C GLY A 151 -4.92 22.55 12.83
N ASP A 152 -4.37 21.56 13.57
CA ASP A 152 -3.18 20.84 13.11
C ASP A 152 -3.52 19.95 11.91
N VAL A 153 -2.61 19.89 10.93
CA VAL A 153 -2.64 18.89 9.85
C VAL A 153 -2.04 17.61 10.39
N ILE A 154 -2.86 16.60 10.59
CA ILE A 154 -2.46 15.33 11.22
C ILE A 154 -2.05 14.28 10.17
N ILE A 155 -2.80 14.19 9.07
CA ILE A 155 -2.46 13.29 7.96
C ILE A 155 -2.41 14.15 6.69
N LYS A 156 -1.28 14.12 5.98
CA LYS A 156 -1.10 14.88 4.75
C LYS A 156 -1.68 14.13 3.55
N ARG A 157 -2.15 14.86 2.55
CA ARG A 157 -2.44 14.31 1.22
C ARG A 157 -1.26 13.47 0.72
N GLY A 158 -1.55 12.32 0.10
CA GLY A 158 -0.54 11.39 -0.37
C GLY A 158 -0.06 10.37 0.67
N THR A 159 -0.54 10.45 1.92
CA THR A 159 -0.21 9.46 2.94
C THR A 159 -0.93 8.14 2.69
N LEU A 160 -0.19 7.04 2.72
CA LEU A 160 -0.75 5.68 2.72
C LEU A 160 -1.40 5.40 4.07
N ILE A 161 -2.65 4.97 4.06
CA ILE A 161 -3.41 4.67 5.28
C ILE A 161 -2.97 3.29 5.82
N THR A 162 -2.34 3.31 6.97
CA THR A 162 -1.98 2.15 7.79
C THR A 162 -2.95 2.02 8.99
N PRO A 163 -2.83 0.97 9.82
CA PRO A 163 -3.63 0.90 11.05
C PRO A 163 -3.47 2.11 11.98
N ALA A 164 -2.32 2.81 11.94
CA ALA A 164 -2.10 4.00 12.75
C ALA A 164 -2.99 5.17 12.28
N GLU A 165 -3.04 5.44 10.98
CA GLU A 165 -3.91 6.48 10.43
C GLU A 165 -5.40 6.17 10.67
N VAL A 166 -5.80 4.90 10.57
CA VAL A 166 -7.18 4.48 10.90
C VAL A 166 -7.50 4.81 12.37
N GLY A 167 -6.58 4.52 13.30
CA GLY A 167 -6.73 4.85 14.70
C GLY A 167 -6.83 6.37 14.96
N VAL A 168 -6.03 7.15 14.26
CA VAL A 168 -6.06 8.62 14.32
C VAL A 168 -7.38 9.17 13.80
N LEU A 169 -7.86 8.70 12.63
CA LEU A 169 -9.16 9.11 12.08
C LEU A 169 -10.31 8.83 13.05
N ALA A 170 -10.28 7.64 13.69
CA ALA A 170 -11.26 7.28 14.72
C ALA A 170 -11.19 8.23 15.93
N SER A 171 -9.99 8.56 16.42
CA SER A 171 -9.82 9.45 17.58
C SER A 171 -10.22 10.90 17.29
N LEU A 172 -10.11 11.33 16.03
CA LEU A 172 -10.57 12.63 15.56
C LEU A 172 -12.08 12.67 15.27
N GLY A 173 -12.78 11.53 15.30
CA GLY A 173 -14.19 11.44 14.97
C GLY A 173 -14.48 11.69 13.49
N ILE A 174 -13.59 11.29 12.59
CA ILE A 174 -13.74 11.47 11.13
C ILE A 174 -14.27 10.17 10.52
N PRO A 175 -15.57 10.08 10.18
CA PRO A 175 -16.15 8.84 9.69
C PRO A 175 -15.90 8.55 8.21
N PHE A 176 -15.63 9.59 7.41
CA PHE A 176 -15.39 9.44 5.97
C PHE A 176 -14.16 10.26 5.55
N VAL A 177 -13.39 9.71 4.62
CA VAL A 177 -12.22 10.34 4.03
C VAL A 177 -12.25 10.26 2.50
N ASN A 178 -11.67 11.25 1.82
CA ASN A 178 -11.41 11.18 0.40
C ASN A 178 -10.07 10.49 0.17
N VAL A 179 -10.08 9.50 -0.71
CA VAL A 179 -8.89 8.71 -1.08
C VAL A 179 -8.74 8.67 -2.59
N TYR A 180 -7.55 8.38 -3.08
CA TYR A 180 -7.35 8.07 -4.49
C TYR A 180 -8.10 6.80 -4.85
N LYS A 181 -8.89 6.87 -5.94
CA LYS A 181 -9.72 5.75 -6.39
C LYS A 181 -8.85 4.65 -6.98
N SER A 182 -9.08 3.42 -6.58
CA SER A 182 -8.47 2.26 -7.21
C SER A 182 -9.03 2.04 -8.63
N PRO A 183 -8.18 1.73 -9.64
CA PRO A 183 -8.66 1.50 -11.00
C PRO A 183 -9.45 0.20 -11.09
N VAL A 184 -10.43 0.18 -11.99
CA VAL A 184 -11.12 -1.04 -12.42
C VAL A 184 -10.34 -1.65 -13.58
N VAL A 185 -10.02 -2.94 -13.48
CA VAL A 185 -9.20 -3.67 -14.46
C VAL A 185 -10.04 -4.74 -15.15
N SER A 186 -10.03 -4.81 -16.47
CA SER A 186 -10.58 -5.96 -17.19
C SER A 186 -9.46 -6.90 -17.66
N VAL A 187 -9.74 -8.20 -17.61
CA VAL A 187 -8.81 -9.25 -18.03
C VAL A 187 -9.50 -10.25 -18.95
N PHE A 188 -8.85 -10.61 -20.07
CA PHE A 188 -9.26 -11.72 -20.91
C PHE A 188 -8.06 -12.38 -21.59
N ALA A 189 -8.26 -13.59 -22.10
CA ALA A 189 -7.26 -14.31 -22.88
C ALA A 189 -7.80 -14.63 -24.27
N THR A 190 -6.97 -14.51 -25.31
CA THR A 190 -7.32 -14.93 -26.67
C THR A 190 -6.37 -16.01 -27.17
N GLY A 191 -6.94 -16.95 -27.89
CA GLY A 191 -6.23 -18.10 -28.47
C GLY A 191 -7.21 -19.23 -28.75
N SER A 192 -7.22 -19.73 -29.98
CA SER A 192 -8.06 -20.86 -30.39
C SER A 192 -7.70 -22.17 -29.70
N GLU A 193 -6.47 -22.27 -29.17
CA GLU A 193 -5.97 -23.39 -28.39
C GLU A 193 -6.42 -23.45 -26.95
N LEU A 194 -7.05 -22.38 -26.44
CA LEU A 194 -7.36 -22.26 -25.01
C LEU A 194 -8.62 -23.05 -24.62
N LEU A 195 -8.54 -23.73 -23.49
CA LEU A 195 -9.67 -24.32 -22.74
C LEU A 195 -9.84 -23.59 -21.41
N ASP A 196 -11.06 -23.58 -20.90
CA ASP A 196 -11.29 -23.11 -19.52
C ASP A 196 -10.84 -24.17 -18.50
N VAL A 197 -10.80 -23.80 -17.22
CA VAL A 197 -10.30 -24.67 -16.14
C VAL A 197 -11.13 -25.95 -16.01
N THR A 198 -12.44 -25.87 -16.24
CA THR A 198 -13.40 -26.98 -16.08
C THR A 198 -13.62 -27.80 -17.35
N ASP A 199 -13.13 -27.34 -18.51
CA ASP A 199 -13.30 -28.07 -19.76
C ASP A 199 -12.53 -29.40 -19.74
N GLU A 200 -13.01 -30.39 -20.49
CA GLU A 200 -12.24 -31.60 -20.72
C GLU A 200 -11.00 -31.30 -21.57
N MET A 201 -9.89 -32.01 -21.31
CA MET A 201 -8.69 -31.83 -22.11
C MET A 201 -8.87 -32.42 -23.50
N GLU A 202 -8.57 -31.60 -24.50
CA GLU A 202 -8.55 -31.97 -25.91
C GLU A 202 -7.11 -31.99 -26.44
N ASP A 203 -6.85 -32.82 -27.46
CA ASP A 203 -5.54 -32.89 -28.12
C ASP A 203 -5.23 -31.55 -28.82
N GLY A 204 -4.02 -31.02 -28.63
CA GLY A 204 -3.60 -29.75 -29.18
C GLY A 204 -4.12 -28.51 -28.42
N LYS A 205 -4.88 -28.67 -27.34
CA LYS A 205 -5.38 -27.58 -26.50
C LYS A 205 -4.61 -27.42 -25.17
N ILE A 206 -4.66 -26.26 -24.61
CA ILE A 206 -4.06 -25.93 -23.30
C ILE A 206 -5.06 -25.16 -22.44
N ARG A 207 -4.92 -25.21 -21.12
CA ARG A 207 -5.79 -24.44 -20.21
C ARG A 207 -5.39 -22.96 -20.16
N ASN A 208 -6.37 -22.10 -20.15
CA ASN A 208 -6.20 -20.67 -19.88
C ASN A 208 -5.74 -20.47 -18.44
N SER A 209 -4.44 -20.32 -18.22
CA SER A 209 -3.87 -19.97 -16.92
C SER A 209 -3.59 -18.48 -16.77
N ASN A 210 -3.37 -17.79 -17.91
CA ASN A 210 -2.91 -16.41 -17.90
C ASN A 210 -3.95 -15.44 -17.33
N SER A 211 -5.20 -15.52 -17.81
CA SER A 211 -6.22 -14.59 -17.34
C SER A 211 -6.45 -14.71 -15.84
N TYR A 212 -6.43 -15.91 -15.27
CA TYR A 212 -6.52 -16.14 -13.83
C TYR A 212 -5.31 -15.59 -13.07
N THR A 213 -4.10 -15.81 -13.60
CA THR A 213 -2.88 -15.29 -12.99
C THR A 213 -2.88 -13.76 -12.96
N ILE A 214 -3.21 -13.11 -14.09
CA ILE A 214 -3.25 -11.65 -14.21
C ILE A 214 -4.35 -11.06 -13.33
N GLU A 215 -5.53 -11.69 -13.26
CA GLU A 215 -6.60 -11.29 -12.35
C GLU A 215 -6.13 -11.26 -10.89
N GLN A 216 -5.48 -12.34 -10.42
CA GLN A 216 -5.01 -12.40 -9.04
C GLN A 216 -3.88 -11.41 -8.77
N LEU A 217 -2.98 -11.21 -9.74
CA LEU A 217 -1.94 -10.17 -9.66
C LEU A 217 -2.55 -8.77 -9.55
N ALA A 218 -3.59 -8.45 -10.32
CA ALA A 218 -4.26 -7.15 -10.23
C ALA A 218 -4.94 -6.97 -8.85
N LYS A 219 -5.67 -7.98 -8.39
CA LYS A 219 -6.33 -7.97 -7.06
C LYS A 219 -5.37 -7.77 -5.89
N MET A 220 -4.11 -8.20 -5.99
CA MET A 220 -3.09 -7.93 -4.97
C MET A 220 -2.82 -6.44 -4.75
N TYR A 221 -3.12 -5.60 -5.74
CA TYR A 221 -2.92 -4.15 -5.71
C TYR A 221 -4.23 -3.37 -5.49
N ASP A 222 -5.20 -3.98 -4.80
CA ASP A 222 -6.47 -3.34 -4.40
C ASP A 222 -7.26 -2.81 -5.61
N THR A 223 -7.35 -3.61 -6.67
CA THR A 223 -8.15 -3.31 -7.86
C THR A 223 -9.42 -4.15 -7.92
N GLU A 224 -10.50 -3.57 -8.42
CA GLU A 224 -11.65 -4.35 -8.89
C GLU A 224 -11.31 -4.97 -10.24
N VAL A 225 -11.59 -6.27 -10.43
CA VAL A 225 -11.28 -6.97 -11.67
C VAL A 225 -12.53 -7.56 -12.31
N ILE A 226 -12.76 -7.22 -13.57
CA ILE A 226 -13.79 -7.81 -14.42
C ILE A 226 -13.13 -8.86 -15.31
N GLN A 227 -13.35 -10.14 -15.01
CA GLN A 227 -12.84 -11.27 -15.78
C GLN A 227 -13.79 -11.61 -16.92
N TYR A 228 -13.32 -11.53 -18.18
CA TYR A 228 -14.10 -11.93 -19.36
C TYR A 228 -13.76 -13.33 -19.87
N GLY A 229 -12.80 -14.02 -19.26
CA GLY A 229 -12.41 -15.39 -19.60
C GLY A 229 -11.68 -15.50 -20.94
N LYS A 230 -12.05 -16.52 -21.71
CA LYS A 230 -11.53 -16.78 -23.04
C LYS A 230 -12.37 -16.02 -24.07
N VAL A 231 -11.69 -15.43 -25.05
CA VAL A 231 -12.28 -14.71 -26.19
C VAL A 231 -11.74 -15.35 -27.49
N ASP A 232 -12.61 -15.53 -28.47
CA ASP A 232 -12.19 -16.10 -29.75
C ASP A 232 -11.21 -15.19 -30.47
N ASP A 233 -10.26 -15.81 -31.15
CA ASP A 233 -9.15 -15.13 -31.83
C ASP A 233 -9.56 -14.74 -33.26
N ASP A 234 -10.60 -13.97 -33.40
CA ASP A 234 -11.03 -13.33 -34.64
C ASP A 234 -11.13 -11.81 -34.48
N LEU A 235 -10.98 -11.09 -35.59
CA LEU A 235 -10.84 -9.64 -35.57
C LEU A 235 -12.10 -8.92 -35.02
N ASP A 236 -13.28 -9.33 -35.42
CA ASP A 236 -14.51 -8.62 -35.08
C ASP A 236 -14.86 -8.87 -33.60
N THR A 237 -14.72 -10.10 -33.12
CA THR A 237 -14.89 -10.46 -31.71
C THR A 237 -13.90 -9.70 -30.82
N LEU A 238 -12.65 -9.58 -31.23
CA LEU A 238 -11.64 -8.82 -30.48
C LEU A 238 -11.96 -7.33 -30.44
N VAL A 239 -12.36 -6.72 -31.56
CA VAL A 239 -12.80 -5.31 -31.62
C VAL A 239 -13.95 -5.06 -30.66
N ASP A 240 -14.98 -5.91 -30.67
CA ASP A 240 -16.13 -5.75 -29.78
C ASP A 240 -15.76 -5.97 -28.31
N MET A 241 -14.89 -6.92 -28.01
CA MET A 241 -14.40 -7.15 -26.65
C MET A 241 -13.60 -5.95 -26.12
N TYR A 242 -12.67 -5.40 -26.90
CA TYR A 242 -11.91 -4.22 -26.47
C TYR A 242 -12.83 -3.01 -26.25
N LYS A 243 -13.81 -2.77 -27.15
CA LYS A 243 -14.81 -1.71 -26.97
C LYS A 243 -15.62 -1.90 -25.68
N LYS A 244 -16.07 -3.14 -25.40
CA LYS A 244 -16.81 -3.49 -24.19
C LYS A 244 -15.96 -3.28 -22.94
N ALA A 245 -14.73 -3.75 -22.95
CA ALA A 245 -13.80 -3.63 -21.84
C ALA A 245 -13.47 -2.15 -21.55
N LEU A 246 -13.12 -1.37 -22.56
CA LEU A 246 -12.82 0.06 -22.44
C LEU A 246 -14.01 0.89 -21.91
N ARG A 247 -15.28 0.50 -22.17
CA ARG A 247 -16.42 1.22 -21.59
C ARG A 247 -16.53 1.07 -20.08
N ASN A 248 -16.12 -0.09 -19.55
CA ASN A 248 -16.40 -0.49 -18.18
C ASN A 248 -15.20 -0.37 -17.23
N THR A 249 -14.00 -0.21 -17.75
CA THR A 249 -12.77 -0.28 -16.94
C THR A 249 -11.78 0.84 -17.25
N ASP A 250 -10.84 1.07 -16.35
CA ASP A 250 -9.74 2.04 -16.52
C ASP A 250 -8.53 1.40 -17.21
N ILE A 251 -8.33 0.10 -17.00
CA ILE A 251 -7.24 -0.68 -17.59
C ILE A 251 -7.80 -1.96 -18.23
N VAL A 252 -7.43 -2.21 -19.47
CA VAL A 252 -7.73 -3.45 -20.18
C VAL A 252 -6.45 -4.27 -20.32
N ILE A 253 -6.49 -5.54 -19.93
CA ILE A 253 -5.37 -6.46 -20.06
C ILE A 253 -5.82 -7.68 -20.86
N SER A 254 -5.23 -7.88 -22.04
CA SER A 254 -5.39 -9.11 -22.79
C SER A 254 -4.12 -9.96 -22.77
N THR A 255 -4.23 -11.27 -22.91
CA THR A 255 -3.10 -12.19 -23.04
C THR A 255 -3.28 -13.08 -24.26
N GLY A 256 -2.22 -13.29 -25.06
CA GLY A 256 -2.26 -14.00 -26.34
C GLY A 256 -2.41 -13.07 -27.53
N GLY A 257 -2.32 -13.60 -28.75
CA GLY A 257 -2.57 -12.91 -30.01
C GLY A 257 -1.66 -11.72 -30.34
N ILE A 258 -0.44 -11.61 -29.77
CA ILE A 258 0.49 -10.48 -30.02
C ILE A 258 1.85 -10.93 -30.58
N SER A 259 1.97 -12.16 -31.09
CA SER A 259 3.18 -12.65 -31.74
C SER A 259 3.30 -12.07 -33.17
N VAL A 260 4.22 -12.52 -33.95
CA VAL A 260 4.46 -12.04 -35.32
C VAL A 260 3.81 -12.94 -36.40
N GLY A 261 2.81 -13.74 -36.04
CA GLY A 261 2.12 -14.66 -36.97
C GLY A 261 1.06 -13.95 -37.83
N ASP A 262 0.74 -14.56 -38.97
CA ASP A 262 -0.29 -14.06 -39.89
C ASP A 262 -1.71 -14.04 -39.28
N SER A 263 -1.90 -14.62 -38.09
CA SER A 263 -3.16 -14.74 -37.35
C SER A 263 -3.24 -13.80 -36.14
N ASP A 264 -2.33 -12.83 -35.95
CA ASP A 264 -2.31 -11.96 -34.78
C ASP A 264 -3.22 -10.75 -34.99
N PHE A 265 -4.50 -10.90 -34.66
CA PHE A 265 -5.52 -9.87 -34.84
C PHE A 265 -5.53 -8.79 -33.74
N VAL A 266 -4.84 -9.00 -32.62
CA VAL A 266 -4.88 -8.10 -31.46
C VAL A 266 -4.44 -6.68 -31.81
N LEU A 267 -3.28 -6.51 -32.47
CA LEU A 267 -2.78 -5.16 -32.83
C LEU A 267 -3.71 -4.46 -33.84
N THR A 268 -4.28 -5.21 -34.79
CA THR A 268 -5.24 -4.69 -35.76
C THR A 268 -6.56 -4.31 -35.08
N ALA A 269 -7.01 -5.10 -34.12
CA ALA A 269 -8.21 -4.77 -33.32
C ALA A 269 -8.00 -3.49 -32.48
N LEU A 270 -6.84 -3.36 -31.85
CA LEU A 270 -6.49 -2.17 -31.06
C LEU A 270 -6.45 -0.89 -31.91
N ASP A 271 -5.88 -0.96 -33.11
CA ASP A 271 -5.88 0.15 -34.07
C ASP A 271 -7.31 0.53 -34.50
N LYS A 272 -8.16 -0.45 -34.85
CA LYS A 272 -9.59 -0.24 -35.19
C LYS A 272 -10.39 0.37 -34.04
N VAL A 273 -10.04 0.10 -32.80
CA VAL A 273 -10.68 0.67 -31.60
C VAL A 273 -10.16 2.08 -31.30
N GLY A 274 -9.07 2.51 -31.94
CA GLY A 274 -8.48 3.83 -31.76
C GLY A 274 -7.48 3.92 -30.61
N VAL A 275 -6.91 2.80 -30.17
CA VAL A 275 -5.87 2.78 -29.13
C VAL A 275 -4.57 3.35 -29.68
N LYS A 276 -4.09 4.42 -29.08
CA LYS A 276 -2.80 5.05 -29.43
C LYS A 276 -1.66 4.27 -28.79
N THR A 277 -0.74 3.77 -29.60
CA THR A 277 0.43 3.02 -29.13
C THR A 277 1.38 3.92 -28.35
N ILE A 278 1.72 3.54 -27.11
CA ILE A 278 2.81 4.14 -26.31
C ILE A 278 4.10 3.38 -26.64
N PHE A 279 4.08 2.04 -26.53
CA PHE A 279 5.13 1.18 -27.08
C PHE A 279 4.58 -0.19 -27.46
N SER A 280 5.28 -0.83 -28.38
CA SER A 280 5.07 -2.22 -28.76
C SER A 280 6.43 -2.88 -28.92
N ARG A 281 6.60 -4.05 -28.31
CA ARG A 281 7.86 -4.82 -28.23
C ARG A 281 8.97 -4.15 -27.42
N VAL A 282 9.64 -4.97 -26.60
CA VAL A 282 10.74 -4.55 -25.74
C VAL A 282 11.93 -5.49 -25.92
N MET A 283 13.14 -4.96 -25.89
CA MET A 283 14.38 -5.76 -25.98
C MET A 283 14.66 -6.50 -24.67
N ALA A 284 13.76 -7.41 -24.31
CA ALA A 284 13.81 -8.22 -23.09
C ALA A 284 13.40 -9.67 -23.33
N LYS A 285 13.87 -10.60 -22.50
CA LYS A 285 13.47 -12.02 -22.51
C LYS A 285 13.44 -12.57 -21.07
N PRO A 286 12.28 -13.15 -20.60
CA PRO A 286 10.97 -13.22 -21.29
C PRO A 286 10.30 -11.84 -21.39
N GLY A 287 9.16 -11.78 -22.10
CA GLY A 287 8.28 -10.59 -22.10
C GLY A 287 8.57 -9.53 -23.15
N GLY A 288 9.40 -9.84 -24.17
CA GLY A 288 9.67 -8.92 -25.28
C GLY A 288 8.45 -8.62 -26.17
N HIS A 289 7.48 -9.54 -26.24
CA HIS A 289 6.19 -9.32 -26.90
C HIS A 289 5.21 -8.74 -25.87
N VAL A 290 4.99 -7.45 -25.94
CA VAL A 290 4.10 -6.66 -25.09
C VAL A 290 3.66 -5.43 -25.85
N PHE A 291 2.40 -5.06 -25.72
CA PHE A 291 1.84 -3.81 -26.21
C PHE A 291 1.34 -2.99 -25.01
N PHE A 292 1.59 -1.70 -25.06
CA PHE A 292 1.02 -0.70 -24.15
C PHE A 292 0.50 0.46 -24.97
N GLY A 293 -0.75 0.86 -24.72
CA GLY A 293 -1.40 1.96 -25.39
C GLY A 293 -2.42 2.67 -24.53
N GLU A 294 -2.94 3.79 -25.03
CA GLU A 294 -3.91 4.67 -24.36
C GLU A 294 -5.08 4.97 -25.31
N CYS A 295 -6.28 5.03 -24.78
CA CYS A 295 -7.48 5.43 -25.46
C CYS A 295 -8.40 6.22 -24.51
N GLU A 296 -8.59 7.53 -24.77
CA GLU A 296 -9.50 8.40 -24.02
C GLU A 296 -9.28 8.35 -22.48
N GLY A 297 -8.02 8.42 -22.04
CA GLY A 297 -7.64 8.38 -20.62
C GLY A 297 -7.72 7.01 -19.98
N LYS A 298 -7.88 5.95 -20.79
CA LYS A 298 -7.87 4.54 -20.38
C LYS A 298 -6.70 3.81 -21.01
N TYR A 299 -6.23 2.77 -20.37
CA TYR A 299 -4.99 2.11 -20.74
C TYR A 299 -5.21 0.67 -21.18
N VAL A 300 -4.45 0.23 -22.17
CA VAL A 300 -4.54 -1.12 -22.73
C VAL A 300 -3.17 -1.77 -22.73
N PHE A 301 -3.10 -2.95 -22.14
CA PHE A 301 -1.96 -3.85 -22.26
C PHE A 301 -2.38 -5.11 -23.02
N ALA A 302 -1.64 -5.46 -24.05
CA ALA A 302 -1.68 -6.81 -24.61
C ALA A 302 -0.38 -7.52 -24.25
N LEU A 303 -0.50 -8.63 -23.53
CA LEU A 303 0.62 -9.38 -22.98
C LEU A 303 0.83 -10.68 -23.74
N SER A 304 2.04 -11.21 -23.68
CA SER A 304 2.40 -12.49 -24.30
C SER A 304 1.47 -13.63 -23.85
N GLY A 305 1.14 -14.56 -24.76
CA GLY A 305 0.50 -15.83 -24.41
C GLY A 305 1.36 -16.77 -23.57
N ASN A 306 2.69 -16.56 -23.53
CA ASN A 306 3.59 -17.33 -22.67
C ASN A 306 3.43 -16.95 -21.19
N PRO A 307 3.10 -17.89 -20.27
CA PRO A 307 2.70 -17.58 -18.91
C PRO A 307 3.73 -16.81 -18.08
N ALA A 308 4.99 -17.24 -18.10
CA ALA A 308 6.02 -16.52 -17.33
C ALA A 308 6.37 -15.17 -17.96
N ALA A 309 6.12 -14.96 -19.25
CA ALA A 309 6.31 -13.67 -19.90
C ALA A 309 5.19 -12.68 -19.51
N SER A 310 3.93 -13.11 -19.56
CA SER A 310 2.81 -12.26 -19.15
C SER A 310 2.88 -11.89 -17.66
N PHE A 311 3.30 -12.83 -16.81
CA PHE A 311 3.55 -12.57 -15.40
C PHE A 311 4.62 -11.47 -15.19
N MET A 312 5.76 -11.56 -15.88
CA MET A 312 6.83 -10.55 -15.80
C MET A 312 6.37 -9.19 -16.34
N ASN A 313 5.67 -9.20 -17.48
CA ASN A 313 5.14 -7.96 -18.07
C ASN A 313 4.16 -7.25 -17.14
N PHE A 314 3.36 -8.01 -16.37
CA PHE A 314 2.51 -7.41 -15.34
C PHE A 314 3.33 -6.63 -14.31
N TYR A 315 4.38 -7.24 -13.73
CA TYR A 315 5.21 -6.56 -12.74
C TYR A 315 5.97 -5.36 -13.28
N LEU A 316 6.44 -5.45 -14.51
CA LEU A 316 7.29 -4.42 -15.09
C LEU A 316 6.49 -3.23 -15.66
N TYR A 317 5.24 -3.46 -16.10
CA TYR A 317 4.48 -2.43 -16.82
C TYR A 317 3.08 -2.20 -16.25
N VAL A 318 2.31 -3.24 -15.96
CA VAL A 318 0.92 -3.08 -15.49
C VAL A 318 0.87 -2.60 -14.04
N ARG A 319 1.66 -3.25 -13.17
CA ARG A 319 1.74 -2.88 -11.75
C ARG A 319 2.12 -1.41 -11.52
N PRO A 320 3.17 -0.86 -12.14
CA PRO A 320 3.51 0.56 -11.96
C PRO A 320 2.35 1.49 -12.31
N LEU A 321 1.62 1.22 -13.40
CA LEU A 321 0.46 2.02 -13.78
C LEU A 321 -0.68 1.92 -12.75
N ILE A 322 -1.00 0.72 -12.26
CA ILE A 322 -2.02 0.53 -11.20
C ILE A 322 -1.65 1.36 -9.97
N LEU A 323 -0.41 1.26 -9.50
CA LEU A 323 0.06 2.00 -8.33
C LEU A 323 0.06 3.51 -8.56
N LYS A 324 0.41 3.96 -9.76
CA LYS A 324 0.39 5.38 -10.11
C LYS A 324 -1.02 5.96 -10.09
N LEU A 325 -2.02 5.24 -10.63
CA LEU A 325 -3.43 5.65 -10.56
C LEU A 325 -3.94 5.74 -9.12
N GLN A 326 -3.38 4.96 -8.20
CA GLN A 326 -3.67 5.01 -6.76
C GLN A 326 -2.79 6.00 -5.98
N ASN A 327 -1.93 6.76 -6.65
CA ASN A 327 -0.90 7.62 -6.04
C ASN A 327 0.01 6.90 -5.04
N LYS A 328 0.33 5.63 -5.32
CA LYS A 328 1.25 4.79 -4.53
C LYS A 328 2.65 4.78 -5.14
N ASN A 329 3.65 4.42 -4.34
CA ASN A 329 5.01 4.23 -4.84
C ASN A 329 5.06 3.12 -5.89
N VAL A 330 5.55 3.46 -7.09
CA VAL A 330 5.62 2.53 -8.23
C VAL A 330 6.85 1.62 -8.22
N HIS A 331 7.89 1.99 -7.46
CA HIS A 331 9.17 1.26 -7.48
C HIS A 331 9.08 -0.06 -6.72
N MET A 332 9.74 -1.08 -7.24
CA MET A 332 9.96 -2.33 -6.52
C MET A 332 11.07 -2.15 -5.49
N LEU A 333 10.98 -2.92 -4.39
CA LEU A 333 12.08 -2.97 -3.42
C LEU A 333 13.32 -3.57 -4.08
N LYS A 334 14.42 -2.85 -4.04
CA LYS A 334 15.72 -3.25 -4.58
C LYS A 334 16.73 -3.49 -3.48
N VAL A 335 17.48 -4.55 -3.62
CA VAL A 335 18.58 -4.88 -2.69
C VAL A 335 19.82 -5.37 -3.44
N GLN A 336 20.99 -5.16 -2.83
CA GLN A 336 22.23 -5.81 -3.27
C GLN A 336 22.29 -7.21 -2.67
N SER A 337 22.48 -8.24 -3.52
CA SER A 337 22.42 -9.63 -3.11
C SER A 337 23.55 -10.43 -3.71
N LYS A 338 24.09 -11.38 -2.93
CA LYS A 338 25.13 -12.30 -3.36
C LYS A 338 24.53 -13.49 -4.11
N LEU A 339 24.98 -13.74 -5.33
CA LEU A 339 24.56 -14.88 -6.13
C LEU A 339 25.08 -16.21 -5.59
N LEU A 340 24.21 -17.21 -5.54
CA LEU A 340 24.54 -18.59 -5.16
C LEU A 340 24.90 -19.46 -6.38
N ASN A 341 24.47 -19.05 -7.56
CA ASN A 341 24.79 -19.66 -8.84
C ASN A 341 25.02 -18.58 -9.89
N GLY A 342 25.63 -18.93 -11.02
CA GLY A 342 25.89 -18.01 -12.12
C GLY A 342 24.82 -18.08 -13.21
N PHE A 343 24.86 -17.11 -14.12
CA PHE A 343 24.06 -17.11 -15.35
C PHE A 343 24.83 -16.38 -16.46
N ASN A 344 24.80 -16.92 -17.68
CA ASN A 344 25.46 -16.32 -18.83
C ASN A 344 24.42 -15.89 -19.89
N ASN A 345 24.30 -14.58 -20.13
CA ASN A 345 23.44 -14.01 -21.15
C ASN A 345 24.23 -13.75 -22.46
N LYS A 346 24.36 -14.75 -23.30
CA LYS A 346 24.97 -14.61 -24.64
C LYS A 346 24.04 -13.93 -25.67
N GLY A 347 22.81 -13.59 -25.26
CA GLY A 347 21.80 -12.99 -26.15
C GLY A 347 22.02 -11.48 -26.38
N LYS A 348 21.31 -10.94 -27.37
CA LYS A 348 21.36 -9.52 -27.76
C LYS A 348 20.36 -8.62 -26.98
N VAL A 349 19.58 -9.21 -26.08
CA VAL A 349 18.55 -8.50 -25.30
C VAL A 349 18.76 -8.74 -23.80
N SER A 350 18.24 -7.85 -22.98
CA SER A 350 18.25 -8.03 -21.52
C SER A 350 17.49 -9.28 -21.10
N ARG A 351 17.98 -9.96 -20.05
CA ARG A 351 17.31 -11.12 -19.46
C ARG A 351 16.66 -10.71 -18.13
N ILE A 352 15.41 -11.09 -17.96
CA ILE A 352 14.68 -10.96 -16.70
C ILE A 352 14.67 -12.33 -16.08
N LEU A 353 15.58 -12.54 -15.12
CA LEU A 353 15.83 -13.84 -14.51
C LEU A 353 14.97 -13.98 -13.24
N ARG A 354 14.16 -15.03 -13.19
CA ARG A 354 13.41 -15.40 -11.99
C ARG A 354 14.38 -15.93 -10.95
N ALA A 355 14.21 -15.50 -9.72
CA ALA A 355 15.10 -15.86 -8.64
C ALA A 355 14.36 -16.03 -7.31
N ASN A 356 15.02 -16.68 -6.38
CA ASN A 356 14.61 -16.72 -4.97
C ASN A 356 15.67 -16.02 -4.14
N THR A 357 15.25 -14.96 -3.43
CA THR A 357 16.12 -14.15 -2.59
C THR A 357 15.71 -14.24 -1.15
N TYR A 358 16.64 -14.46 -0.25
CA TYR A 358 16.42 -14.53 1.20
C TYR A 358 17.52 -13.79 1.98
N TYR A 359 17.15 -13.38 3.18
CA TYR A 359 18.06 -12.72 4.12
C TYR A 359 18.63 -13.72 5.12
N LYS A 360 19.95 -13.72 5.30
CA LYS A 360 20.65 -14.57 6.27
C LYS A 360 21.92 -13.89 6.72
N ASP A 361 22.23 -13.92 8.02
CA ASP A 361 23.48 -13.44 8.62
C ASP A 361 23.87 -12.01 8.17
N GLY A 362 22.87 -11.09 8.13
CA GLY A 362 23.10 -9.69 7.77
C GLY A 362 23.22 -9.41 6.27
N LYS A 363 22.97 -10.40 5.38
CA LYS A 363 23.16 -10.29 3.93
C LYS A 363 22.01 -10.92 3.16
N PHE A 364 21.80 -10.44 1.94
CA PHE A 364 20.90 -11.08 0.99
C PHE A 364 21.66 -12.08 0.13
N TYR A 365 21.01 -13.20 -0.14
CA TYR A 365 21.48 -14.27 -1.02
C TYR A 365 20.42 -14.57 -2.06
N THR A 366 20.82 -14.74 -3.32
CA THR A 366 19.92 -14.97 -4.45
C THR A 366 20.33 -16.21 -5.22
N GLU A 367 19.36 -17.08 -5.43
CA GLU A 367 19.48 -18.24 -6.32
C GLU A 367 18.63 -18.01 -7.58
N ILE A 368 19.32 -17.93 -8.73
CA ILE A 368 18.66 -17.78 -10.03
C ILE A 368 18.05 -19.13 -10.43
N GLU A 369 16.79 -19.15 -10.86
CA GLU A 369 16.13 -20.34 -11.41
C GLU A 369 16.85 -20.82 -12.66
N GLU A 370 17.11 -22.10 -12.76
CA GLU A 370 17.82 -22.67 -13.92
C GLU A 370 16.95 -22.66 -15.19
N ARG A 371 15.66 -23.01 -15.03
CA ARG A 371 14.71 -23.09 -16.16
C ARG A 371 14.06 -21.74 -16.42
N GLN A 372 14.67 -20.91 -17.27
CA GLN A 372 14.22 -19.57 -17.61
C GLN A 372 13.32 -19.46 -18.86
N ALA A 373 12.75 -20.57 -19.34
CA ALA A 373 11.87 -20.55 -20.51
C ALA A 373 10.57 -19.78 -20.23
N SER A 374 10.07 -19.02 -21.22
CA SER A 374 8.90 -18.12 -21.08
C SER A 374 7.58 -18.87 -20.90
N GLY A 375 7.48 -20.09 -21.41
CA GLY A 375 6.27 -20.93 -21.29
C GLY A 375 6.18 -21.75 -20.00
N VAL A 376 7.18 -21.71 -19.12
CA VAL A 376 7.23 -22.56 -17.91
C VAL A 376 6.70 -21.80 -16.70
N LEU A 377 5.38 -21.87 -16.47
CA LEU A 377 4.72 -21.21 -15.35
C LEU A 377 5.16 -21.76 -13.99
N SER A 378 5.39 -23.06 -13.86
CA SER A 378 5.77 -23.71 -12.59
C SER A 378 7.03 -23.13 -11.97
N THR A 379 7.90 -22.51 -12.77
CA THR A 379 9.11 -21.82 -12.26
C THR A 379 8.82 -20.50 -11.55
N MET A 380 7.58 -20.01 -11.59
CA MET A 380 7.16 -18.84 -10.80
C MET A 380 6.76 -19.22 -9.37
N VAL A 381 6.43 -20.48 -9.13
CA VAL A 381 6.08 -20.98 -7.80
C VAL A 381 7.29 -20.81 -6.88
N SER A 382 7.08 -20.21 -5.72
CA SER A 382 8.12 -19.91 -4.71
C SER A 382 9.22 -18.90 -5.12
N LYS A 383 9.16 -18.31 -6.31
CA LYS A 383 10.07 -17.21 -6.67
C LYS A 383 9.50 -15.89 -6.14
N ASN A 384 10.37 -15.10 -5.53
CA ASN A 384 9.98 -13.83 -4.91
C ASN A 384 10.71 -12.63 -5.50
N SER A 385 11.59 -12.84 -6.46
CA SER A 385 12.46 -11.77 -6.96
C SER A 385 12.88 -12.00 -8.42
N ILE A 386 13.39 -10.93 -9.03
CA ILE A 386 13.99 -10.95 -10.35
C ILE A 386 15.38 -10.31 -10.33
N VAL A 387 16.24 -10.76 -11.23
CA VAL A 387 17.50 -10.11 -11.59
C VAL A 387 17.41 -9.67 -13.04
N VAL A 388 17.56 -8.38 -13.27
CA VAL A 388 17.67 -7.83 -14.63
C VAL A 388 19.13 -7.89 -15.07
N MET A 389 19.41 -8.72 -16.07
CA MET A 389 20.76 -8.95 -16.57
C MET A 389 20.92 -8.35 -17.96
N PRO A 390 21.83 -7.43 -18.19
CA PRO A 390 22.10 -6.86 -19.52
C PRO A 390 22.45 -7.91 -20.58
N SER A 391 22.34 -7.53 -21.86
CA SER A 391 22.81 -8.36 -22.96
C SER A 391 24.31 -8.60 -22.88
N GLN A 392 24.79 -9.76 -23.38
CA GLN A 392 26.21 -10.10 -23.46
C GLN A 392 26.96 -9.96 -22.13
N THR A 393 26.33 -10.33 -21.03
CA THR A 393 26.87 -10.25 -19.66
C THR A 393 26.90 -11.64 -19.04
N GLU A 394 27.90 -11.88 -18.21
CA GLU A 394 28.03 -13.10 -17.42
C GLU A 394 28.07 -12.74 -15.93
N TYR A 395 27.27 -13.45 -15.15
CA TYR A 395 27.30 -13.41 -13.69
C TYR A 395 27.81 -14.74 -13.16
N SER A 396 28.73 -14.67 -12.21
CA SER A 396 29.31 -15.82 -11.54
C SER A 396 28.75 -16.01 -10.14
N LYS A 397 28.86 -17.22 -9.62
CA LYS A 397 28.59 -17.48 -8.19
C LYS A 397 29.47 -16.59 -7.33
N GLY A 398 28.87 -15.88 -6.40
CA GLY A 398 29.54 -14.95 -5.49
C GLY A 398 29.47 -13.49 -5.89
N ASP A 399 29.07 -13.17 -7.13
CA ASP A 399 28.86 -11.79 -7.57
C ASP A 399 27.76 -11.11 -6.77
N ILE A 400 27.90 -9.79 -6.62
CA ILE A 400 26.88 -8.94 -6.01
C ILE A 400 26.09 -8.29 -7.13
N VAL A 401 24.79 -8.51 -7.14
CA VAL A 401 23.85 -7.98 -8.14
C VAL A 401 22.68 -7.25 -7.49
N GLU A 402 22.07 -6.30 -8.22
CA GLU A 402 20.81 -5.71 -7.84
C GLU A 402 19.68 -6.71 -8.09
N VAL A 403 18.82 -6.88 -7.10
CA VAL A 403 17.65 -7.76 -7.13
C VAL A 403 16.41 -6.94 -6.83
N GLU A 404 15.35 -7.14 -7.61
CA GLU A 404 14.05 -6.51 -7.40
C GLU A 404 13.06 -7.55 -6.85
N PHE A 405 12.38 -7.22 -5.74
CA PHE A 405 11.36 -8.11 -5.15
C PHE A 405 10.02 -7.99 -5.87
N LEU A 406 9.41 -9.13 -6.19
CA LEU A 406 8.07 -9.21 -6.78
C LEU A 406 6.97 -9.03 -5.72
N TYR A 407 7.22 -9.49 -4.51
CA TYR A 407 6.29 -9.41 -3.38
C TYR A 407 6.98 -8.78 -2.18
N GLU A 408 6.27 -7.93 -1.49
CA GLU A 408 6.60 -7.56 -0.11
C GLU A 408 6.13 -8.73 0.79
N LYS A 409 7.08 -9.46 1.35
CA LYS A 409 6.80 -10.51 2.34
C LYS A 409 7.14 -10.00 3.72
#